data_87a27b68894f611bcc2d1d5bc471d130
#
_entry.id   87a27b68894f611bcc2d1d5bc471d130
#
_cell.length_a   1.000
_cell.length_b   1.000
_cell.length_c   1.000
_cell.angle_alpha   90.00
_cell.angle_beta   90.00
_cell.angle_gamma   90.00
#
_symmetry.space_group_name_H-M   'P 1'
#
loop_
_entity.id
_entity.type
_entity.pdbx_description
1 polymer ?
#
loop_
_entity_poly.entity_id
_entity_poly.type
_entity_poly.pdbx_seq_one_letter_code
_entity_poly.pdbx_strand_id
1 'polypeptide(L)'
;METWTLEVGETKRTAHVYKPTKKSEGAPPLILAFHGHGGNGRNIARSIALHEAMPEAVVIYPDGLPTRTQRDPEGARPGWSYSELPGSNKDFAFVDAMLAKAKGEFKTEPSRTFAMGHSNGGGFCYALWRFKPDSFAGFAPSAAKGSRFGGPTKPFFIVASRNDTIVPFPEQETSFKDMIARMKMEEQGTKGRITQYANPEGVRMEIYIDGGTHAFAKDSVPGMVAFFRSLL
;
A
#
# COMPACT_ATOMS: atom_id res chain seq x y z
N MET A 1 2.10 6.79 -19.48
CA MET A 1 2.96 6.92 -18.28
C MET A 1 3.67 8.27 -18.34
N GLU A 2 3.59 9.04 -17.29
CA GLU A 2 4.31 10.28 -17.06
C GLU A 2 5.32 10.09 -15.93
N THR A 3 6.40 10.83 -15.90
CA THR A 3 7.36 10.78 -14.78
C THR A 3 7.35 12.13 -14.07
N TRP A 4 7.05 12.11 -12.78
CA TRP A 4 7.18 13.25 -11.92
C TRP A 4 8.56 13.29 -11.27
N THR A 5 9.18 14.45 -11.26
CA THR A 5 10.32 14.77 -10.41
C THR A 5 9.85 15.77 -9.37
N LEU A 6 9.91 15.40 -8.09
CA LEU A 6 9.46 16.21 -6.97
C LEU A 6 10.64 16.56 -6.08
N GLU A 7 10.73 17.80 -5.66
CA GLU A 7 11.72 18.22 -4.68
C GLU A 7 11.18 17.99 -3.27
N VAL A 8 11.93 17.23 -2.46
CA VAL A 8 11.60 16.89 -1.09
C VAL A 8 12.79 17.23 -0.21
N GLY A 9 12.74 18.41 0.40
CA GLY A 9 13.92 19.03 0.99
C GLY A 9 14.99 19.23 -0.08
N GLU A 10 16.19 18.77 0.18
CA GLU A 10 17.33 18.85 -0.76
C GLU A 10 17.39 17.67 -1.75
N THR A 11 16.40 16.76 -1.74
CA THR A 11 16.44 15.52 -2.51
C THR A 11 15.41 15.55 -3.63
N LYS A 12 15.85 15.27 -4.87
CA LYS A 12 14.94 15.02 -5.99
C LYS A 12 14.42 13.59 -5.92
N ARG A 13 13.09 13.43 -5.95
CA ARG A 13 12.40 12.14 -5.91
C ARG A 13 11.63 11.91 -7.20
N THR A 14 11.59 10.67 -7.63
CA THR A 14 10.92 10.27 -8.88
C THR A 14 9.69 9.43 -8.60
N ALA A 15 8.61 9.69 -9.35
CA ALA A 15 7.41 8.86 -9.35
C ALA A 15 6.89 8.67 -10.78
N HIS A 16 6.39 7.46 -11.09
CA HIS A 16 5.82 7.10 -12.37
C HIS A 16 4.31 7.12 -12.28
N VAL A 17 3.67 8.01 -13.06
CA VAL A 17 2.25 8.31 -12.96
C VAL A 17 1.51 7.79 -14.18
N TYR A 18 0.47 7.02 -13.92
CA TYR A 18 -0.49 6.58 -14.91
C TYR A 18 -1.80 7.33 -14.69
N LYS A 19 -2.20 8.12 -15.69
CA LYS A 19 -3.45 8.88 -15.68
C LYS A 19 -4.63 7.94 -15.94
N PRO A 20 -5.82 8.26 -15.43
CA PRO A 20 -6.99 7.46 -15.73
C PRO A 20 -7.27 7.44 -17.24
N THR A 21 -7.61 6.27 -17.76
CA THR A 21 -8.02 6.06 -19.16
C THR A 21 -9.54 5.90 -19.30
N LYS A 22 -10.25 5.78 -18.15
CA LYS A 22 -11.70 5.81 -18.05
C LYS A 22 -12.14 6.89 -17.09
N LYS A 23 -13.35 7.42 -17.29
CA LYS A 23 -13.97 8.36 -16.35
C LYS A 23 -14.38 7.63 -15.07
N SER A 24 -14.25 8.32 -13.94
CA SER A 24 -14.84 7.93 -12.67
C SER A 24 -16.07 8.79 -12.37
N GLU A 25 -16.96 8.30 -11.53
CA GLU A 25 -17.97 9.13 -10.91
C GLU A 25 -17.31 9.97 -9.82
N GLY A 26 -17.32 11.29 -9.96
CA GLY A 26 -16.63 12.23 -9.07
C GLY A 26 -15.12 12.30 -9.31
N ALA A 27 -14.38 12.67 -8.26
CA ALA A 27 -12.93 12.73 -8.30
C ALA A 27 -12.32 11.34 -8.59
N PRO A 28 -11.27 11.26 -9.43
CA PRO A 28 -10.66 9.97 -9.73
C PRO A 28 -10.04 9.36 -8.47
N PRO A 29 -10.18 8.04 -8.26
CA PRO A 29 -9.43 7.36 -7.21
C PRO A 29 -7.93 7.52 -7.41
N LEU A 30 -7.18 7.59 -6.31
CA LEU A 30 -5.72 7.63 -6.32
C LEU A 30 -5.15 6.40 -5.64
N ILE A 31 -4.19 5.73 -6.26
CA ILE A 31 -3.45 4.63 -5.65
C ILE A 31 -1.97 4.98 -5.63
N LEU A 32 -1.36 4.99 -4.44
CA LEU A 32 0.09 5.01 -4.29
C LEU A 32 0.58 3.57 -4.11
N ALA A 33 1.43 3.08 -5.03
CA ALA A 33 1.89 1.69 -5.06
C ALA A 33 3.40 1.58 -4.79
N PHE A 34 3.77 1.09 -3.61
CA PHE A 34 5.14 1.06 -3.09
C PHE A 34 5.83 -0.28 -3.37
N HIS A 35 6.99 -0.25 -4.03
CA HIS A 35 7.79 -1.45 -4.35
C HIS A 35 8.47 -2.06 -3.11
N GLY A 36 8.90 -3.32 -3.22
CA GLY A 36 9.72 -3.99 -2.21
C GLY A 36 11.16 -3.48 -2.21
N HIS A 37 11.93 -3.83 -1.16
CA HIS A 37 13.33 -3.45 -1.02
C HIS A 37 14.17 -3.92 -2.23
N GLY A 38 14.99 -3.05 -2.79
CA GLY A 38 15.77 -3.29 -4.00
C GLY A 38 14.98 -3.14 -5.31
N GLY A 39 13.68 -2.81 -5.24
CA GLY A 39 12.82 -2.56 -6.39
C GLY A 39 12.85 -1.12 -6.89
N ASN A 40 11.93 -0.81 -7.80
CA ASN A 40 11.64 0.54 -8.27
C ASN A 40 10.20 0.64 -8.77
N GLY A 41 9.71 1.87 -8.99
CA GLY A 41 8.34 2.12 -9.41
C GLY A 41 7.99 1.51 -10.77
N ARG A 42 8.92 1.50 -11.73
CA ARG A 42 8.67 0.90 -13.07
C ARG A 42 8.50 -0.61 -13.00
N ASN A 43 9.27 -1.29 -12.14
CA ASN A 43 9.19 -2.73 -12.00
C ASN A 43 7.88 -3.15 -11.33
N ILE A 44 7.46 -2.47 -10.26
CA ILE A 44 6.19 -2.78 -9.61
C ILE A 44 5.01 -2.43 -10.54
N ALA A 45 5.07 -1.33 -11.31
CA ALA A 45 4.05 -0.99 -12.30
C ALA A 45 3.84 -2.11 -13.33
N ARG A 46 4.92 -2.70 -13.84
CA ARG A 46 4.87 -3.84 -14.78
C ARG A 46 4.40 -5.14 -14.13
N SER A 47 4.75 -5.37 -12.87
CA SER A 47 4.43 -6.65 -12.22
C SER A 47 2.99 -6.72 -11.71
N ILE A 48 2.41 -5.60 -11.25
CA ILE A 48 1.08 -5.56 -10.64
C ILE A 48 0.03 -4.93 -11.57
N ALA A 49 0.45 -3.98 -12.42
CA ALA A 49 -0.38 -3.31 -13.43
C ALA A 49 -1.73 -2.78 -12.90
N LEU A 50 -1.75 -2.16 -11.70
CA LEU A 50 -2.98 -1.61 -11.12
C LEU A 50 -3.66 -0.57 -12.03
N HIS A 51 -2.90 0.18 -12.79
CA HIS A 51 -3.41 1.15 -13.77
C HIS A 51 -4.20 0.53 -14.92
N GLU A 52 -3.96 -0.76 -15.21
CA GLU A 52 -4.77 -1.54 -16.17
C GLU A 52 -5.97 -2.16 -15.47
N ALA A 53 -5.81 -2.66 -14.25
CA ALA A 53 -6.86 -3.30 -13.47
C ALA A 53 -7.91 -2.30 -12.93
N MET A 54 -7.51 -1.04 -12.68
CA MET A 54 -8.39 0.05 -12.25
C MET A 54 -8.20 1.28 -13.15
N PRO A 55 -8.67 1.22 -14.41
CA PRO A 55 -8.39 2.25 -15.42
C PRO A 55 -9.02 3.61 -15.15
N GLU A 56 -9.93 3.72 -14.19
CA GLU A 56 -10.51 4.97 -13.69
C GLU A 56 -9.65 5.68 -12.64
N ALA A 57 -8.61 5.01 -12.11
CA ALA A 57 -7.74 5.56 -11.09
C ALA A 57 -6.52 6.28 -11.66
N VAL A 58 -6.04 7.28 -10.94
CA VAL A 58 -4.64 7.74 -11.03
C VAL A 58 -3.80 6.76 -10.22
N VAL A 59 -2.78 6.16 -10.83
CA VAL A 59 -1.88 5.25 -10.11
C VAL A 59 -0.46 5.79 -10.16
N ILE A 60 0.12 5.99 -8.99
CA ILE A 60 1.48 6.51 -8.80
C ILE A 60 2.38 5.40 -8.25
N TYR A 61 3.45 5.11 -8.96
CA TYR A 61 4.50 4.17 -8.58
C TYR A 61 5.79 4.92 -8.28
N PRO A 62 6.05 5.28 -7.02
CA PRO A 62 7.23 6.06 -6.66
C PRO A 62 8.48 5.17 -6.58
N ASP A 63 9.65 5.81 -6.75
CA ASP A 63 10.96 5.22 -6.51
C ASP A 63 11.42 5.53 -5.08
N GLY A 64 11.83 4.47 -4.36
CA GLY A 64 12.45 4.59 -3.03
C GLY A 64 13.88 5.12 -3.09
N LEU A 65 14.42 5.52 -1.96
CA LEU A 65 15.83 5.86 -1.78
C LEU A 65 16.62 4.67 -1.19
N PRO A 66 17.97 4.66 -1.30
CA PRO A 66 18.83 3.77 -0.55
C PRO A 66 18.43 3.79 0.93
N THR A 67 18.04 2.62 1.45
CA THR A 67 17.39 2.52 2.77
C THR A 67 17.89 1.31 3.53
N ARG A 68 18.36 1.52 4.74
CA ARG A 68 18.79 0.46 5.64
C ARG A 68 17.63 -0.43 6.06
N THR A 69 17.85 -1.73 6.00
CA THR A 69 16.93 -2.75 6.50
C THR A 69 17.73 -3.82 7.24
N GLN A 70 17.05 -4.71 7.95
CA GLN A 70 17.71 -5.84 8.61
C GLN A 70 18.52 -6.72 7.63
N ARG A 71 18.09 -6.79 6.35
CA ARG A 71 18.74 -7.58 5.30
C ARG A 71 19.69 -6.78 4.41
N ASP A 72 19.76 -5.49 4.62
CA ASP A 72 20.65 -4.55 3.93
C ASP A 72 21.09 -3.47 4.95
N PRO A 73 21.99 -3.84 5.88
CA PRO A 73 22.42 -2.93 6.95
C PRO A 73 23.15 -1.69 6.43
N GLU A 74 23.80 -1.80 5.28
CA GLU A 74 24.50 -0.67 4.63
C GLU A 74 23.53 0.29 3.94
N GLY A 75 22.29 -0.19 3.61
CA GLY A 75 21.30 0.60 2.92
C GLY A 75 21.66 0.90 1.47
N ALA A 76 22.29 -0.06 0.79
CA ALA A 76 22.76 0.12 -0.58
C ALA A 76 21.62 0.10 -1.61
N ARG A 77 20.47 -0.48 -1.25
CA ARG A 77 19.34 -0.71 -2.15
C ARG A 77 18.18 0.25 -1.86
N PRO A 78 17.41 0.63 -2.90
CA PRO A 78 16.22 1.47 -2.68
C PRO A 78 15.14 0.74 -1.87
N GLY A 79 14.47 1.50 -1.03
CA GLY A 79 13.39 1.02 -0.16
C GLY A 79 12.68 2.20 0.50
N TRP A 80 11.91 1.88 1.54
CA TRP A 80 11.06 2.82 2.29
C TRP A 80 11.46 2.80 3.77
N SER A 81 11.65 3.97 4.34
CA SER A 81 11.95 4.14 5.76
C SER A 81 10.67 4.19 6.58
N TYR A 82 10.69 3.52 7.73
CA TYR A 82 9.60 3.54 8.72
C TYR A 82 9.92 4.40 9.94
N SER A 83 10.98 5.21 9.87
CA SER A 83 11.40 6.05 10.99
C SER A 83 10.28 7.01 11.41
N GLU A 84 10.02 7.06 12.69
CA GLU A 84 8.95 7.85 13.29
C GLU A 84 9.38 9.30 13.61
N LEU A 85 10.65 9.63 13.43
CA LEU A 85 11.18 10.94 13.83
C LEU A 85 10.54 12.03 12.97
N PRO A 86 9.75 12.94 13.55
CA PRO A 86 9.14 14.05 12.82
C PRO A 86 10.20 14.88 12.09
N GLY A 87 9.94 15.17 10.82
CA GLY A 87 10.83 16.00 9.99
C GLY A 87 12.05 15.29 9.40
N SER A 88 12.38 14.07 9.83
CA SER A 88 13.53 13.32 9.31
C SER A 88 13.17 12.27 8.26
N ASN A 89 11.91 11.88 8.16
CA ASN A 89 11.46 10.85 7.22
C ASN A 89 11.14 11.44 5.85
N LYS A 90 12.13 11.38 4.94
CA LYS A 90 12.01 11.86 3.56
C LYS A 90 10.95 11.12 2.74
N ASP A 91 10.58 9.89 3.13
CA ASP A 91 9.56 9.11 2.42
C ASP A 91 8.15 9.60 2.76
N PHE A 92 7.87 9.97 4.02
CA PHE A 92 6.60 10.60 4.37
C PHE A 92 6.44 11.98 3.71
N ALA A 93 7.51 12.79 3.68
CA ALA A 93 7.50 14.07 2.98
C ALA A 93 7.29 13.90 1.45
N PHE A 94 7.84 12.82 0.87
CA PHE A 94 7.60 12.47 -0.53
C PHE A 94 6.14 12.06 -0.79
N VAL A 95 5.53 11.30 0.13
CA VAL A 95 4.09 10.99 0.05
C VAL A 95 3.27 12.28 0.07
N ASP A 96 3.56 13.22 0.97
CA ASP A 96 2.86 14.51 1.01
C ASP A 96 2.98 15.29 -0.29
N ALA A 97 4.17 15.33 -0.87
CA ALA A 97 4.41 16.01 -2.15
C ALA A 97 3.63 15.36 -3.31
N MET A 98 3.58 14.01 -3.35
CA MET A 98 2.79 13.28 -4.35
C MET A 98 1.28 13.55 -4.18
N LEU A 99 0.76 13.50 -2.96
CA LEU A 99 -0.64 13.77 -2.66
C LEU A 99 -1.02 15.20 -3.02
N ALA A 100 -0.21 16.18 -2.67
CA ALA A 100 -0.43 17.59 -3.00
C ALA A 100 -0.47 17.82 -4.51
N LYS A 101 0.49 17.24 -5.25
CA LYS A 101 0.53 17.34 -6.71
C LYS A 101 -0.65 16.63 -7.36
N ALA A 102 -1.02 15.44 -6.92
CA ALA A 102 -2.18 14.71 -7.44
C ALA A 102 -3.49 15.46 -7.18
N LYS A 103 -3.65 16.05 -6.00
CA LYS A 103 -4.80 16.92 -5.69
C LYS A 103 -4.85 18.14 -6.61
N GLY A 104 -3.73 18.79 -6.87
CA GLY A 104 -3.65 19.96 -7.77
C GLY A 104 -4.00 19.60 -9.22
N GLU A 105 -3.42 18.50 -9.74
CA GLU A 105 -3.52 18.10 -11.14
C GLU A 105 -4.81 17.34 -11.47
N PHE A 106 -5.22 16.40 -10.60
CA PHE A 106 -6.33 15.47 -10.88
C PHE A 106 -7.55 15.68 -9.97
N LYS A 107 -7.47 16.60 -8.99
CA LYS A 107 -8.54 16.84 -8.00
C LYS A 107 -8.84 15.62 -7.12
N THR A 108 -7.80 14.80 -6.84
CA THR A 108 -7.94 13.62 -5.97
C THR A 108 -8.26 14.01 -4.53
N GLU A 109 -8.92 13.11 -3.80
CA GLU A 109 -9.39 13.33 -2.44
C GLU A 109 -8.91 12.22 -1.50
N PRO A 110 -8.64 12.52 -0.21
CA PRO A 110 -8.23 11.51 0.77
C PRO A 110 -9.23 10.36 0.92
N SER A 111 -10.54 10.66 0.84
CA SER A 111 -11.62 9.67 0.90
C SER A 111 -11.63 8.67 -0.25
N ARG A 112 -10.87 8.92 -1.31
CA ARG A 112 -10.73 8.09 -2.52
C ARG A 112 -9.26 7.76 -2.81
N THR A 113 -8.40 7.89 -1.80
CA THR A 113 -6.95 7.63 -1.91
C THR A 113 -6.57 6.36 -1.17
N PHE A 114 -5.79 5.49 -1.81
CA PHE A 114 -5.37 4.19 -1.31
C PHE A 114 -3.86 4.04 -1.33
N ALA A 115 -3.33 3.33 -0.33
CA ALA A 115 -1.92 2.92 -0.30
C ALA A 115 -1.82 1.41 -0.48
N MET A 116 -1.02 0.98 -1.43
CA MET A 116 -0.68 -0.41 -1.66
C MET A 116 0.84 -0.58 -1.62
N GLY A 117 1.33 -1.73 -1.17
CA GLY A 117 2.76 -2.00 -1.22
C GLY A 117 3.10 -3.45 -0.97
N HIS A 118 4.26 -3.87 -1.47
CA HIS A 118 4.77 -5.23 -1.34
C HIS A 118 6.03 -5.26 -0.47
N SER A 119 6.16 -6.25 0.43
CA SER A 119 7.35 -6.47 1.25
C SER A 119 7.71 -5.22 2.08
N ASN A 120 8.87 -4.61 1.87
CA ASN A 120 9.24 -3.33 2.49
C ASN A 120 8.21 -2.23 2.18
N GLY A 121 7.67 -2.15 0.95
CA GLY A 121 6.57 -1.25 0.62
C GLY A 121 5.27 -1.59 1.35
N GLY A 122 5.00 -2.87 1.62
CA GLY A 122 3.88 -3.31 2.46
C GLY A 122 4.06 -2.88 3.93
N GLY A 123 5.26 -2.98 4.45
CA GLY A 123 5.61 -2.43 5.76
C GLY A 123 5.43 -0.91 5.80
N PHE A 124 5.73 -0.21 4.69
CA PHE A 124 5.51 1.23 4.59
C PHE A 124 4.00 1.59 4.56
N CYS A 125 3.14 0.75 3.97
CA CYS A 125 1.68 0.92 4.08
C CYS A 125 1.21 0.89 5.54
N TYR A 126 1.75 -0.01 6.37
CA TYR A 126 1.45 -0.02 7.80
C TYR A 126 1.97 1.23 8.53
N ALA A 127 3.13 1.76 8.13
CA ALA A 127 3.64 3.02 8.67
C ALA A 127 2.74 4.21 8.26
N LEU A 128 2.28 4.26 7.01
CA LEU A 128 1.32 5.26 6.55
C LEU A 128 -0.02 5.17 7.30
N TRP A 129 -0.52 3.97 7.56
CA TRP A 129 -1.69 3.78 8.41
C TRP A 129 -1.49 4.37 9.81
N ARG A 130 -0.31 4.20 10.42
CA ARG A 130 -0.03 4.75 11.74
C ARG A 130 0.10 6.26 11.74
N PHE A 131 0.86 6.82 10.78
CA PHE A 131 1.32 8.21 10.87
C PHE A 131 0.55 9.18 9.96
N LYS A 132 -0.16 8.67 8.95
CA LYS A 132 -0.94 9.45 7.97
C LYS A 132 -2.31 8.85 7.68
N PRO A 133 -3.06 8.38 8.70
CA PRO A 133 -4.32 7.66 8.47
C PRO A 133 -5.37 8.48 7.71
N ASP A 134 -5.39 9.80 7.91
CA ASP A 134 -6.39 10.69 7.31
C ASP A 134 -6.13 10.99 5.83
N SER A 135 -4.94 10.65 5.34
CA SER A 135 -4.58 10.79 3.93
C SER A 135 -5.11 9.66 3.05
N PHE A 136 -5.63 8.58 3.65
CA PHE A 136 -6.01 7.36 2.94
C PHE A 136 -7.38 6.82 3.37
N ALA A 137 -8.16 6.38 2.39
CA ALA A 137 -9.43 5.67 2.59
C ALA A 137 -9.20 4.20 2.97
N GLY A 138 -8.11 3.59 2.51
CA GLY A 138 -7.79 2.20 2.80
C GLY A 138 -6.37 1.81 2.39
N PHE A 139 -5.95 0.62 2.82
CA PHE A 139 -4.59 0.12 2.69
C PHE A 139 -4.56 -1.31 2.17
N ALA A 140 -3.56 -1.63 1.34
CA ALA A 140 -3.36 -2.99 0.82
C ALA A 140 -1.90 -3.45 0.95
N PRO A 141 -1.42 -3.78 2.16
CA PRO A 141 -0.10 -4.37 2.37
C PRO A 141 -0.05 -5.81 1.87
N SER A 142 1.07 -6.17 1.22
CA SER A 142 1.35 -7.53 0.74
C SER A 142 2.70 -8.02 1.26
N ALA A 143 2.76 -9.29 1.66
CA ALA A 143 3.97 -9.98 2.14
C ALA A 143 4.75 -9.16 3.18
N ALA A 144 4.03 -8.62 4.16
CA ALA A 144 4.56 -7.70 5.16
C ALA A 144 3.99 -7.94 6.54
N LYS A 145 4.67 -7.46 7.57
CA LYS A 145 4.20 -7.49 8.95
C LYS A 145 3.99 -6.08 9.49
N GLY A 146 2.88 -5.89 10.19
CA GLY A 146 2.45 -4.61 10.75
C GLY A 146 2.26 -4.59 12.26
N SER A 147 2.59 -5.68 12.98
CA SER A 147 2.32 -5.83 14.42
C SER A 147 2.92 -4.73 15.30
N ARG A 148 4.03 -4.13 14.88
CA ARG A 148 4.67 -2.99 15.58
C ARG A 148 3.96 -1.66 15.36
N PHE A 149 3.08 -1.57 14.35
CA PHE A 149 2.33 -0.37 14.07
C PHE A 149 0.93 -0.47 14.68
N GLY A 150 0.44 0.57 15.24
CA GLY A 150 -0.94 0.68 15.70
C GLY A 150 -1.52 1.97 15.13
N GLY A 151 -2.65 1.88 14.44
CA GLY A 151 -3.35 3.03 13.86
C GLY A 151 -4.84 2.97 14.19
N PRO A 152 -5.62 3.95 13.75
CA PRO A 152 -7.07 3.94 13.90
C PRO A 152 -7.70 2.84 13.06
N THR A 153 -8.96 2.53 13.34
CA THR A 153 -9.75 1.62 12.54
C THR A 153 -9.88 2.14 11.10
N LYS A 154 -9.40 1.36 10.13
CA LYS A 154 -9.40 1.69 8.70
C LYS A 154 -9.65 0.42 7.87
N PRO A 155 -10.17 0.54 6.63
CA PRO A 155 -10.29 -0.58 5.71
C PRO A 155 -8.94 -1.13 5.25
N PHE A 156 -8.84 -2.48 5.16
CA PHE A 156 -7.63 -3.18 4.69
C PHE A 156 -7.95 -4.31 3.72
N PHE A 157 -7.10 -4.46 2.70
CA PHE A 157 -6.98 -5.66 1.89
C PHE A 157 -5.57 -6.25 2.08
N ILE A 158 -5.45 -7.28 2.88
CA ILE A 158 -4.13 -7.87 3.23
C ILE A 158 -3.83 -9.05 2.31
N VAL A 159 -2.62 -9.10 1.76
CA VAL A 159 -2.15 -10.22 0.94
C VAL A 159 -1.02 -10.94 1.65
N ALA A 160 -1.21 -12.24 1.91
CA ALA A 160 -0.23 -13.08 2.60
C ALA A 160 0.00 -14.39 1.84
N SER A 161 1.21 -14.96 1.95
CA SER A 161 1.62 -16.19 1.25
C SER A 161 2.20 -17.21 2.23
N ARG A 162 1.66 -18.46 2.22
CA ARG A 162 2.00 -19.50 3.22
C ARG A 162 3.45 -19.99 3.16
N ASN A 163 4.07 -19.96 1.98
CA ASN A 163 5.45 -20.40 1.79
C ASN A 163 6.44 -19.23 1.68
N ASP A 164 6.07 -18.05 2.18
CA ASP A 164 6.98 -16.91 2.25
C ASP A 164 8.07 -17.18 3.29
N THR A 165 9.33 -17.21 2.81
CA THR A 165 10.53 -17.41 3.65
C THR A 165 11.28 -16.11 3.95
N ILE A 166 10.89 -15.00 3.35
CA ILE A 166 11.50 -13.67 3.54
C ILE A 166 10.81 -12.91 4.67
N VAL A 167 9.48 -12.86 4.63
CA VAL A 167 8.62 -12.44 5.73
C VAL A 167 7.75 -13.64 6.09
N PRO A 168 8.17 -14.49 7.04
CA PRO A 168 7.52 -15.76 7.32
C PRO A 168 6.02 -15.61 7.57
N PHE A 169 5.22 -16.53 7.01
CA PHE A 169 3.76 -16.47 7.13
C PHE A 169 3.28 -16.32 8.58
N PRO A 170 3.85 -17.01 9.60
CA PRO A 170 3.44 -16.79 10.99
C PRO A 170 3.57 -15.34 11.48
N GLU A 171 4.56 -14.57 10.96
CA GLU A 171 4.71 -13.15 11.31
C GLU A 171 3.66 -12.27 10.61
N GLN A 172 3.32 -12.61 9.35
CA GLN A 172 2.23 -11.96 8.63
C GLN A 172 0.90 -12.27 9.32
N GLU A 173 0.67 -13.53 9.68
CA GLU A 173 -0.54 -14.01 10.35
C GLU A 173 -0.73 -13.34 11.72
N THR A 174 0.32 -13.25 12.53
CA THR A 174 0.28 -12.53 13.81
C THR A 174 -0.16 -11.08 13.58
N SER A 175 0.38 -10.42 12.56
CA SER A 175 0.05 -9.02 12.26
C SER A 175 -1.43 -8.81 11.96
N PHE A 176 -2.03 -9.63 11.09
CA PHE A 176 -3.45 -9.45 10.78
C PHE A 176 -4.38 -9.96 11.88
N LYS A 177 -4.00 -10.98 12.65
CA LYS A 177 -4.75 -11.41 13.84
C LYS A 177 -4.78 -10.32 14.92
N ASP A 178 -3.67 -9.64 15.16
CA ASP A 178 -3.61 -8.48 16.08
C ASP A 178 -4.53 -7.34 15.61
N MET A 179 -4.58 -7.10 14.28
CA MET A 179 -5.45 -6.08 13.71
C MET A 179 -6.94 -6.48 13.83
N ILE A 180 -7.29 -7.73 13.55
CA ILE A 180 -8.64 -8.30 13.74
C ILE A 180 -9.09 -8.05 15.18
N ALA A 181 -8.27 -8.43 16.16
CA ALA A 181 -8.60 -8.26 17.57
C ALA A 181 -8.76 -6.78 17.96
N ARG A 182 -7.79 -5.92 17.58
CA ARG A 182 -7.82 -4.49 17.92
C ARG A 182 -8.98 -3.73 17.29
N MET A 183 -9.31 -4.03 16.04
CA MET A 183 -10.39 -3.36 15.32
C MET A 183 -11.75 -4.01 15.57
N LYS A 184 -11.81 -5.04 16.43
CA LYS A 184 -13.03 -5.81 16.75
C LYS A 184 -13.71 -6.36 15.49
N MET A 185 -12.89 -6.91 14.58
CA MET A 185 -13.38 -7.48 13.34
C MET A 185 -14.00 -8.85 13.56
N GLU A 186 -15.17 -9.09 12.95
CA GLU A 186 -15.88 -10.37 12.94
C GLU A 186 -15.85 -10.96 11.54
N GLU A 187 -15.59 -12.25 11.44
CA GLU A 187 -15.57 -12.95 10.15
C GLU A 187 -16.97 -12.99 9.54
N GLN A 188 -17.06 -12.58 8.27
CA GLN A 188 -18.30 -12.53 7.49
C GLN A 188 -18.40 -13.71 6.50
N GLY A 189 -17.32 -14.45 6.31
CA GLY A 189 -17.22 -15.60 5.42
C GLY A 189 -15.99 -15.58 4.52
N THR A 190 -15.82 -16.68 3.77
CA THR A 190 -14.69 -16.88 2.86
C THR A 190 -15.18 -17.15 1.44
N LYS A 191 -14.62 -16.43 0.47
CA LYS A 191 -14.87 -16.65 -0.96
C LYS A 191 -13.53 -16.89 -1.68
N GLY A 192 -13.32 -18.12 -2.11
CA GLY A 192 -12.06 -18.53 -2.70
C GLY A 192 -10.89 -18.41 -1.70
N ARG A 193 -9.93 -17.54 -2.00
CA ARG A 193 -8.76 -17.26 -1.15
C ARG A 193 -8.91 -16.01 -0.28
N ILE A 194 -10.09 -15.38 -0.28
CA ILE A 194 -10.36 -14.15 0.44
C ILE A 194 -11.30 -14.44 1.59
N THR A 195 -10.84 -14.20 2.83
CA THR A 195 -11.70 -14.16 4.01
C THR A 195 -12.07 -12.72 4.30
N GLN A 196 -13.36 -12.47 4.48
CA GLN A 196 -13.94 -11.15 4.70
C GLN A 196 -14.25 -10.95 6.17
N TYR A 197 -13.96 -9.76 6.68
CA TYR A 197 -14.23 -9.33 8.03
C TYR A 197 -14.89 -7.96 8.01
N ALA A 198 -15.75 -7.71 9.00
CA ALA A 198 -16.31 -6.39 9.27
C ALA A 198 -16.39 -6.15 10.77
N ASN A 199 -16.29 -4.90 11.19
CA ASN A 199 -16.53 -4.52 12.57
C ASN A 199 -17.98 -3.96 12.73
N PRO A 200 -18.47 -3.73 13.96
CA PRO A 200 -19.81 -3.17 14.19
C PRO A 200 -20.04 -1.78 13.57
N GLU A 201 -18.97 -1.04 13.27
CA GLU A 201 -19.03 0.28 12.63
C GLU A 201 -19.06 0.19 11.09
N GLY A 202 -19.07 -1.04 10.53
CA GLY A 202 -19.10 -1.30 9.08
C GLY A 202 -17.74 -1.16 8.38
N VAL A 203 -16.66 -0.98 9.13
CA VAL A 203 -15.31 -0.99 8.52
C VAL A 203 -14.94 -2.40 8.10
N ARG A 204 -14.40 -2.55 6.90
CA ARG A 204 -14.11 -3.85 6.27
C ARG A 204 -12.63 -4.18 6.26
N MET A 205 -12.33 -5.46 6.42
CA MET A 205 -11.01 -6.04 6.17
C MET A 205 -11.18 -7.30 5.32
N GLU A 206 -10.36 -7.43 4.30
CA GLU A 206 -10.29 -8.65 3.47
C GLU A 206 -8.88 -9.19 3.51
N ILE A 207 -8.73 -10.49 3.68
CA ILE A 207 -7.43 -11.17 3.76
C ILE A 207 -7.36 -12.22 2.68
N TYR A 208 -6.49 -12.00 1.70
CA TYR A 208 -6.15 -12.97 0.66
C TYR A 208 -4.96 -13.80 1.12
N ILE A 209 -5.10 -15.13 1.12
CA ILE A 209 -4.02 -16.05 1.46
C ILE A 209 -3.84 -17.07 0.34
N ASP A 210 -2.59 -17.19 -0.16
CA ASP A 210 -2.24 -18.22 -1.13
C ASP A 210 -1.14 -19.17 -0.62
N GLY A 211 -0.76 -20.14 -1.45
CA GLY A 211 0.36 -21.05 -1.23
C GLY A 211 1.67 -20.54 -1.86
N GLY A 212 1.75 -19.27 -2.24
CA GLY A 212 2.90 -18.67 -2.88
C GLY A 212 4.09 -18.43 -1.95
N THR A 213 5.17 -17.91 -2.54
CA THR A 213 6.39 -17.50 -1.84
C THR A 213 6.36 -15.99 -1.56
N HIS A 214 7.53 -15.36 -1.38
CA HIS A 214 7.63 -13.89 -1.20
C HIS A 214 7.27 -13.07 -2.44
N ALA A 215 7.04 -13.69 -3.60
CA ALA A 215 6.62 -12.98 -4.80
C ALA A 215 5.21 -12.39 -4.62
N PHE A 216 4.94 -11.24 -5.24
CA PHE A 216 3.60 -10.66 -5.20
C PHE A 216 2.57 -11.61 -5.84
N ALA A 217 1.51 -11.91 -5.10
CA ALA A 217 0.43 -12.77 -5.56
C ALA A 217 -0.47 -12.04 -6.57
N LYS A 218 -0.16 -12.12 -7.86
CA LYS A 218 -0.89 -11.39 -8.93
C LYS A 218 -2.39 -11.72 -8.96
N ASP A 219 -2.75 -12.94 -8.58
CA ASP A 219 -4.16 -13.38 -8.50
C ASP A 219 -4.97 -12.63 -7.43
N SER A 220 -4.30 -11.88 -6.53
CA SER A 220 -4.96 -11.03 -5.54
C SER A 220 -5.44 -9.70 -6.12
N VAL A 221 -4.93 -9.26 -7.28
CA VAL A 221 -5.22 -7.95 -7.86
C VAL A 221 -6.71 -7.73 -8.13
N PRO A 222 -7.47 -8.67 -8.73
CA PRO A 222 -8.91 -8.48 -8.94
C PRO A 222 -9.68 -8.26 -7.64
N GLY A 223 -9.35 -9.00 -6.58
CA GLY A 223 -9.95 -8.84 -5.24
C GLY A 223 -9.59 -7.48 -4.62
N MET A 224 -8.33 -7.08 -4.69
CA MET A 224 -7.85 -5.78 -4.21
C MET A 224 -8.57 -4.61 -4.90
N VAL A 225 -8.71 -4.66 -6.22
CA VAL A 225 -9.41 -3.63 -7.00
C VAL A 225 -10.90 -3.61 -6.67
N ALA A 226 -11.55 -4.78 -6.53
CA ALA A 226 -12.95 -4.86 -6.11
C ALA A 226 -13.14 -4.27 -4.70
N PHE A 227 -12.21 -4.54 -3.79
CA PHE A 227 -12.20 -3.96 -2.46
C PHE A 227 -12.06 -2.43 -2.50
N PHE A 228 -11.10 -1.87 -3.25
CA PHE A 228 -10.96 -0.41 -3.38
C PHE A 228 -12.22 0.23 -3.97
N ARG A 229 -12.80 -0.35 -5.02
CA ARG A 229 -14.05 0.13 -5.61
C ARG A 229 -15.22 0.14 -4.64
N SER A 230 -15.27 -0.81 -3.72
CA SER A 230 -16.33 -0.87 -2.71
C SER A 230 -16.24 0.19 -1.62
N LEU A 231 -15.16 0.97 -1.60
CA LEU A 231 -14.92 2.07 -0.68
C LEU A 231 -15.13 3.46 -1.33
N LEU A 232 -15.48 3.49 -2.63
CA LEU A 232 -15.73 4.70 -3.41
C LEU A 232 -17.20 5.11 -3.35
#